data_2431bf01a7aa6039c20cd54830a7459b
#
_entry.id   2431bf01a7aa6039c20cd54830a7459b
#
_cell.length_a   1.000
_cell.length_b   1.000
_cell.length_c   1.000
_cell.angle_alpha   90.00
_cell.angle_beta   90.00
_cell.angle_gamma   90.00
#
_symmetry.space_group_name_H-M   'P 1'
#
loop_
_entity.id
_entity.type
_entity.pdbx_description
1 polymer ?
#
loop_
_entity_poly.entity_id
_entity_poly.type
_entity_poly.pdbx_seq_one_letter_code
_entity_poly.pdbx_strand_id
1 'polypeptide(L)'
;MDKLYITHYYFPGTDPWKNIMLLPEEEAFRKAEELSKAHPDTTCFGRFADFVNYYPARRKADAFVREEFIRLGGDPKLMHPYSFALMECEYLREWFNSSDKLVFDLDEIPDDQVSFTLGDSCALIVQGKEPVVLTKRLLLERIEACDGSVEAFLKASLDRCAYVEVQLWDRI
;
A
#
# COMPACT_ATOMS: atom_id res chain seq x y z
N MET A 1 -23.78 6.54 0.14
CA MET A 1 -22.32 6.36 0.38
C MET A 1 -21.59 6.77 -0.88
N ASP A 2 -20.52 7.52 -0.76
CA ASP A 2 -19.70 7.91 -1.90
C ASP A 2 -19.10 6.67 -2.57
N LYS A 3 -18.89 6.72 -3.90
CA LYS A 3 -18.24 5.62 -4.61
C LYS A 3 -16.78 5.54 -4.16
N LEU A 4 -16.39 4.42 -3.56
CA LEU A 4 -15.03 4.18 -3.10
C LEU A 4 -14.18 3.61 -4.23
N TYR A 5 -12.93 4.06 -4.29
CA TYR A 5 -11.94 3.55 -5.23
C TYR A 5 -10.55 3.51 -4.58
N ILE A 6 -9.67 2.74 -5.17
CA ILE A 6 -8.26 2.66 -4.77
C ILE A 6 -7.37 3.19 -5.88
N THR A 7 -6.27 3.82 -5.49
CA THR A 7 -5.34 4.48 -6.42
C THR A 7 -3.92 3.98 -6.22
N HIS A 8 -3.27 3.55 -7.30
CA HIS A 8 -1.86 3.18 -7.33
C HIS A 8 -1.10 4.16 -8.21
N TYR A 9 -0.25 4.98 -7.59
CA TYR A 9 0.68 5.86 -8.30
C TYR A 9 1.93 5.08 -8.67
N TYR A 10 2.47 5.35 -9.85
CA TYR A 10 3.70 4.71 -10.32
C TYR A 10 4.58 5.69 -11.09
N PHE A 11 5.88 5.39 -11.12
CA PHE A 11 6.85 6.24 -11.82
C PHE A 11 6.62 6.18 -13.34
N PRO A 12 6.64 7.33 -14.06
CA PRO A 12 6.40 7.37 -15.49
C PRO A 12 7.28 6.41 -16.29
N GLY A 13 6.68 5.67 -17.21
CA GLY A 13 7.38 4.72 -18.07
C GLY A 13 7.70 3.37 -17.40
N THR A 14 7.28 3.14 -16.15
CA THR A 14 7.39 1.83 -15.49
C THR A 14 6.09 1.05 -15.60
N ASP A 15 6.19 -0.28 -15.48
CA ASP A 15 5.03 -1.15 -15.38
C ASP A 15 4.45 -1.07 -13.94
N PRO A 16 3.19 -0.62 -13.76
CA PRO A 16 2.58 -0.48 -12.44
C PRO A 16 2.42 -1.81 -11.69
N TRP A 17 2.43 -2.93 -12.41
CA TRP A 17 2.31 -4.27 -11.81
C TRP A 17 3.65 -4.90 -11.43
N LYS A 18 4.75 -4.16 -11.51
CA LYS A 18 6.05 -4.63 -11.00
C LYS A 18 6.19 -4.30 -9.52
N ASN A 19 6.31 -5.35 -8.71
CA ASN A 19 6.63 -5.25 -7.30
C ASN A 19 7.99 -5.90 -7.05
N ILE A 20 8.96 -5.10 -6.60
CA ILE A 20 10.33 -5.55 -6.35
C ILE A 20 10.39 -6.67 -5.30
N MET A 21 9.43 -6.70 -4.37
CA MET A 21 9.36 -7.72 -3.32
C MET A 21 8.95 -9.10 -3.84
N LEU A 22 8.37 -9.19 -5.04
CA LEU A 22 8.01 -10.45 -5.71
C LEU A 22 9.15 -11.06 -6.52
N LEU A 23 10.28 -10.35 -6.66
CA LEU A 23 11.48 -10.87 -7.31
C LEU A 23 12.25 -11.78 -6.37
N PRO A 24 13.07 -12.73 -6.91
CA PRO A 24 14.09 -13.41 -6.12
C PRO A 24 14.99 -12.39 -5.40
N GLU A 25 15.44 -12.71 -4.20
CA GLU A 25 16.16 -11.76 -3.34
C GLU A 25 17.35 -11.10 -4.06
N GLU A 26 18.23 -11.87 -4.67
CA GLU A 26 19.39 -11.34 -5.39
C GLU A 26 18.99 -10.37 -6.52
N GLU A 27 17.92 -10.70 -7.24
CA GLU A 27 17.38 -9.86 -8.31
C GLU A 27 16.75 -8.58 -7.75
N ALA A 28 16.05 -8.67 -6.62
CA ALA A 28 15.48 -7.52 -5.93
C ALA A 28 16.57 -6.53 -5.51
N PHE A 29 17.68 -7.02 -4.91
CA PHE A 29 18.81 -6.17 -4.52
C PHE A 29 19.48 -5.50 -5.72
N ARG A 30 19.75 -6.26 -6.79
CA ARG A 30 20.33 -5.72 -8.03
C ARG A 30 19.40 -4.66 -8.65
N LYS A 31 18.10 -4.92 -8.69
CA LYS A 31 17.11 -3.96 -9.24
C LYS A 31 16.99 -2.70 -8.39
N ALA A 32 17.03 -2.82 -7.07
CA ALA A 32 17.01 -1.68 -6.16
C ALA A 32 18.25 -0.78 -6.37
N GLU A 33 19.44 -1.38 -6.53
CA GLU A 33 20.66 -0.64 -6.81
C GLU A 33 20.58 0.10 -8.16
N GLU A 34 20.09 -0.55 -9.22
CA GLU A 34 19.88 0.07 -10.54
C GLU A 34 18.95 1.28 -10.44
N LEU A 35 17.79 1.11 -9.79
CA LEU A 35 16.77 2.16 -9.70
C LEU A 35 17.23 3.35 -8.84
N SER A 36 17.90 3.10 -7.72
CA SER A 36 18.41 4.19 -6.86
C SER A 36 19.52 4.99 -7.53
N LYS A 37 20.37 4.35 -8.33
CA LYS A 37 21.42 5.05 -9.11
C LYS A 37 20.85 5.82 -10.30
N ALA A 38 19.81 5.28 -10.96
CA ALA A 38 19.19 5.92 -12.11
C ALA A 38 18.30 7.11 -11.71
N HIS A 39 17.70 7.07 -10.52
CA HIS A 39 16.72 8.05 -10.04
C HIS A 39 16.97 8.49 -8.60
N PRO A 40 18.17 9.04 -8.28
CA PRO A 40 18.55 9.38 -6.90
C PRO A 40 17.69 10.49 -6.30
N ASP A 41 17.14 11.37 -7.14
CA ASP A 41 16.34 12.52 -6.73
C ASP A 41 14.84 12.21 -6.57
N THR A 42 14.43 10.97 -6.81
CA THR A 42 13.03 10.54 -6.59
C THR A 42 12.88 9.83 -5.27
N THR A 43 11.85 10.17 -4.50
CA THR A 43 11.62 9.52 -3.20
C THR A 43 11.34 8.03 -3.35
N CYS A 44 10.58 7.63 -4.37
CA CYS A 44 10.21 6.23 -4.59
C CYS A 44 11.40 5.30 -4.87
N PHE A 45 12.42 5.77 -5.57
CA PHE A 45 13.61 4.98 -5.90
C PHE A 45 14.84 5.39 -5.08
N GLY A 46 14.96 6.65 -4.69
CA GLY A 46 16.05 7.12 -3.84
C GLY A 46 16.14 6.35 -2.51
N ARG A 47 15.00 5.97 -1.92
CA ARG A 47 14.94 5.12 -0.73
C ARG A 47 15.63 3.76 -0.90
N PHE A 48 15.75 3.25 -2.12
CA PHE A 48 16.41 1.97 -2.39
C PHE A 48 17.94 2.03 -2.26
N ALA A 49 18.53 3.21 -2.05
CA ALA A 49 19.92 3.32 -1.65
C ALA A 49 20.19 2.61 -0.31
N ASP A 50 19.18 2.50 0.56
CA ASP A 50 19.24 1.75 1.82
C ASP A 50 18.38 0.46 1.77
N PHE A 51 18.47 -0.28 0.68
CA PHE A 51 17.65 -1.47 0.47
C PHE A 51 17.94 -2.59 1.47
N VAL A 52 19.16 -2.64 2.00
CA VAL A 52 19.56 -3.60 3.03
C VAL A 52 18.71 -3.49 4.30
N ASN A 53 18.26 -2.30 4.66
CA ASN A 53 17.35 -2.06 5.79
C ASN A 53 15.88 -2.08 5.35
N TYR A 54 15.57 -1.58 4.16
CA TYR A 54 14.20 -1.56 3.64
C TYR A 54 13.65 -2.97 3.39
N TYR A 55 14.42 -3.85 2.75
CA TYR A 55 13.95 -5.17 2.33
C TYR A 55 13.43 -6.05 3.49
N PRO A 56 14.18 -6.26 4.58
CA PRO A 56 13.70 -7.04 5.71
C PRO A 56 12.52 -6.37 6.44
N ALA A 57 12.52 -5.04 6.53
CA ALA A 57 11.42 -4.31 7.14
C ALA A 57 10.11 -4.47 6.34
N ARG A 58 10.19 -4.34 5.01
CA ARG A 58 9.02 -4.54 4.13
C ARG A 58 8.52 -5.98 4.18
N ARG A 59 9.41 -6.97 4.15
CA ARG A 59 9.03 -8.39 4.31
C ARG A 59 8.29 -8.65 5.61
N LYS A 60 8.77 -8.09 6.72
CA LYS A 60 8.15 -8.21 8.03
C LYS A 60 6.74 -7.57 8.04
N ALA A 61 6.60 -6.38 7.46
CA ALA A 61 5.33 -5.69 7.38
C ALA A 61 4.32 -6.47 6.54
N ASP A 62 4.72 -6.92 5.35
CA ASP A 62 3.85 -7.69 4.46
C ASP A 62 3.41 -9.01 5.10
N ALA A 63 4.33 -9.72 5.77
CA ALA A 63 4.00 -10.95 6.50
C ALA A 63 2.99 -10.69 7.62
N PHE A 64 3.21 -9.66 8.43
CA PHE A 64 2.29 -9.29 9.51
C PHE A 64 0.88 -8.97 8.97
N VAL A 65 0.79 -8.10 7.97
CA VAL A 65 -0.51 -7.72 7.40
C VAL A 65 -1.20 -8.92 6.77
N ARG A 66 -0.45 -9.77 6.06
CA ARG A 66 -0.96 -10.98 5.44
C ARG A 66 -1.55 -11.95 6.47
N GLU A 67 -0.82 -12.22 7.55
CA GLU A 67 -1.27 -13.12 8.63
C GLU A 67 -2.53 -12.58 9.32
N GLU A 68 -2.55 -11.29 9.65
CA GLU A 68 -3.73 -10.65 10.22
C GLU A 68 -4.93 -10.67 9.26
N PHE A 69 -4.70 -10.42 7.97
CA PHE A 69 -5.76 -10.48 6.97
C PHE A 69 -6.35 -11.89 6.84
N ILE A 70 -5.52 -12.94 6.84
CA ILE A 70 -5.98 -14.35 6.87
C ILE A 70 -6.80 -14.61 8.13
N ARG A 71 -6.34 -14.15 9.30
CA ARG A 71 -7.07 -14.30 10.57
C ARG A 71 -8.46 -13.64 10.51
N LEU A 72 -8.60 -12.57 9.74
CA LEU A 72 -9.85 -11.85 9.52
C LEU A 72 -10.73 -12.44 8.40
N GLY A 73 -10.31 -13.53 7.76
CA GLY A 73 -11.06 -14.24 6.71
C GLY A 73 -10.64 -13.95 5.28
N GLY A 74 -9.52 -13.24 5.06
CA GLY A 74 -8.94 -13.03 3.73
C GLY A 74 -8.26 -14.29 3.18
N ASP A 75 -8.11 -14.34 1.86
CA ASP A 75 -7.42 -15.43 1.13
C ASP A 75 -6.35 -14.86 0.16
N PRO A 76 -5.32 -14.16 0.70
CA PRO A 76 -4.31 -13.48 -0.11
C PRO A 76 -3.51 -14.45 -0.98
N LYS A 77 -3.48 -14.22 -2.29
CA LYS A 77 -2.77 -15.07 -3.26
C LYS A 77 -1.28 -14.76 -3.32
N LEU A 78 -0.91 -13.50 -3.11
CA LEU A 78 0.48 -13.05 -3.14
C LEU A 78 1.11 -13.09 -1.74
N MET A 79 2.43 -13.24 -1.69
CA MET A 79 3.20 -13.09 -0.45
C MET A 79 3.48 -11.62 -0.12
N HIS A 80 3.55 -10.78 -1.14
CA HIS A 80 3.76 -9.34 -1.06
C HIS A 80 2.68 -8.65 -1.89
N PRO A 81 1.89 -7.75 -1.31
CA PRO A 81 0.78 -7.12 -2.01
C PRO A 81 1.26 -6.01 -2.94
N TYR A 82 0.39 -5.60 -3.85
CA TYR A 82 0.50 -4.28 -4.47
C TYR A 82 -0.05 -3.23 -3.51
N SER A 83 0.70 -2.15 -3.29
CA SER A 83 0.29 -1.06 -2.40
C SER A 83 -0.47 0.01 -3.17
N PHE A 84 -1.67 0.32 -2.68
CA PHE A 84 -2.55 1.37 -3.18
C PHE A 84 -2.86 2.34 -2.03
N ALA A 85 -3.46 3.48 -2.34
CA ALA A 85 -4.13 4.34 -1.37
C ALA A 85 -5.65 4.21 -1.50
N LEU A 86 -6.37 4.36 -0.40
CA LEU A 86 -7.81 4.60 -0.44
C LEU A 86 -8.06 6.01 -0.94
N MET A 87 -8.84 6.14 -2.02
CA MET A 87 -9.10 7.38 -2.74
C MET A 87 -7.83 8.01 -3.34
N GLU A 88 -7.84 9.28 -3.73
CA GLU A 88 -6.66 10.00 -4.17
C GLU A 88 -5.75 10.38 -3.00
N CYS A 89 -4.45 10.37 -3.24
CA CYS A 89 -3.45 10.70 -2.23
C CYS A 89 -2.35 11.58 -2.81
N GLU A 90 -2.41 12.88 -2.48
CA GLU A 90 -1.41 13.85 -2.93
C GLU A 90 0.01 13.50 -2.45
N TYR A 91 0.12 13.01 -1.21
CA TYR A 91 1.39 12.56 -0.64
C TYR A 91 2.06 11.49 -1.51
N LEU A 92 1.31 10.49 -2.00
CA LEU A 92 1.88 9.45 -2.87
C LEU A 92 2.11 9.95 -4.30
N ARG A 93 1.30 10.88 -4.80
CA ARG A 93 1.55 11.54 -6.09
C ARG A 93 2.92 12.23 -6.09
N GLU A 94 3.24 12.96 -5.03
CA GLU A 94 4.54 13.59 -4.84
C GLU A 94 5.66 12.57 -4.63
N TRP A 95 5.39 11.50 -3.86
CA TRP A 95 6.34 10.43 -3.60
C TRP A 95 6.85 9.76 -4.89
N PHE A 96 5.97 9.54 -5.87
CA PHE A 96 6.32 8.97 -7.17
C PHE A 96 6.73 10.03 -8.19
N ASN A 97 6.62 11.31 -7.86
CA ASN A 97 6.81 12.43 -8.78
C ASN A 97 6.03 12.21 -10.09
N SER A 98 4.78 11.80 -9.98
CA SER A 98 3.98 11.34 -11.10
C SER A 98 2.49 11.56 -10.89
N SER A 99 1.80 11.88 -12.00
CA SER A 99 0.34 11.83 -12.08
C SER A 99 -0.17 10.52 -12.69
N ASP A 100 0.73 9.64 -13.16
CA ASP A 100 0.36 8.35 -13.70
C ASP A 100 -0.15 7.45 -12.58
N LYS A 101 -1.34 6.89 -12.77
CA LYS A 101 -2.02 6.09 -11.76
C LYS A 101 -2.94 5.03 -12.36
N LEU A 102 -3.07 3.92 -11.65
CA LEU A 102 -4.19 3.00 -11.82
C LEU A 102 -5.28 3.35 -10.81
N VAL A 103 -6.53 3.23 -11.23
CA VAL A 103 -7.70 3.44 -10.36
C VAL A 103 -8.67 2.28 -10.57
N PHE A 104 -9.11 1.68 -9.47
CA PHE A 104 -10.10 0.61 -9.48
C PHE A 104 -11.21 0.93 -8.49
N ASP A 105 -12.45 0.67 -8.90
CA ASP A 105 -13.59 0.75 -8.00
C ASP A 105 -13.47 -0.33 -6.93
N LEU A 106 -13.67 0.05 -5.67
CA LEU A 106 -13.55 -0.90 -4.57
C LEU A 106 -14.57 -2.03 -4.66
N ASP A 107 -15.75 -1.78 -5.24
CA ASP A 107 -16.81 -2.79 -5.42
C ASP A 107 -16.43 -3.88 -6.43
N GLU A 108 -15.48 -3.62 -7.34
CA GLU A 108 -15.01 -4.58 -8.33
C GLU A 108 -13.93 -5.53 -7.78
N ILE A 109 -13.40 -5.24 -6.59
CA ILE A 109 -12.33 -6.02 -5.98
C ILE A 109 -12.93 -7.07 -5.05
N PRO A 110 -12.55 -8.35 -5.15
CA PRO A 110 -13.01 -9.38 -4.21
C PRO A 110 -12.62 -9.04 -2.76
N ASP A 111 -13.55 -9.27 -1.84
CA ASP A 111 -13.38 -8.91 -0.42
C ASP A 111 -12.23 -9.67 0.25
N ASP A 112 -11.95 -10.87 -0.22
CA ASP A 112 -10.87 -11.75 0.26
C ASP A 112 -9.49 -11.46 -0.37
N GLN A 113 -9.40 -10.47 -1.28
CA GLN A 113 -8.17 -10.06 -1.96
C GLN A 113 -7.72 -8.63 -1.62
N VAL A 114 -8.40 -7.94 -0.71
CA VAL A 114 -8.07 -6.56 -0.34
C VAL A 114 -8.11 -6.35 1.16
N SER A 115 -7.03 -5.76 1.68
CA SER A 115 -6.94 -5.31 3.07
C SER A 115 -6.52 -3.85 3.15
N PHE A 116 -6.69 -3.26 4.33
CA PHE A 116 -6.40 -1.85 4.56
C PHE A 116 -5.64 -1.68 5.87
N THR A 117 -4.73 -0.71 5.91
CA THR A 117 -4.08 -0.28 7.15
C THR A 117 -4.19 1.23 7.31
N LEU A 118 -4.39 1.65 8.56
CA LEU A 118 -4.39 3.07 8.90
C LEU A 118 -2.94 3.57 8.98
N GLY A 119 -2.41 4.00 7.84
CA GLY A 119 -1.02 4.38 7.64
C GLY A 119 -0.20 3.33 6.90
N ASP A 120 1.01 3.72 6.52
CA ASP A 120 2.00 2.88 5.87
C ASP A 120 2.43 1.74 6.82
N SER A 121 2.09 0.51 6.46
CA SER A 121 2.37 -0.68 7.27
C SER A 121 3.86 -0.88 7.53
N CYS A 122 4.72 -0.60 6.55
CA CYS A 122 6.16 -0.72 6.70
C CYS A 122 6.71 0.32 7.67
N ALA A 123 6.28 1.58 7.56
CA ALA A 123 6.69 2.64 8.46
C ALA A 123 6.25 2.36 9.92
N LEU A 124 5.05 1.82 10.11
CA LEU A 124 4.56 1.43 11.45
C LEU A 124 5.42 0.32 12.05
N ILE A 125 5.73 -0.73 11.30
CA ILE A 125 6.59 -1.82 11.78
C ILE A 125 8.00 -1.32 12.13
N VAL A 126 8.59 -0.44 11.33
CA VAL A 126 9.90 0.17 11.62
C VAL A 126 9.86 0.99 12.92
N GLN A 127 8.72 1.63 13.22
CA GLN A 127 8.51 2.37 14.49
C GLN A 127 8.20 1.46 15.67
N GLY A 128 8.16 0.13 15.49
CA GLY A 128 7.79 -0.82 16.54
C GLY A 128 6.30 -0.82 16.88
N LYS A 129 5.47 -0.34 15.95
CA LYS A 129 4.00 -0.33 16.09
C LYS A 129 3.39 -1.44 15.25
N GLU A 130 2.30 -2.02 15.74
CA GLU A 130 1.52 -2.98 14.98
C GLU A 130 0.48 -2.25 14.11
N PRO A 131 0.47 -2.48 12.78
CA PRO A 131 -0.58 -1.95 11.91
C PRO A 131 -1.96 -2.50 12.31
N VAL A 132 -2.96 -1.63 12.32
CA VAL A 132 -4.37 -2.06 12.42
C VAL A 132 -4.84 -2.48 11.06
N VAL A 133 -5.06 -3.78 10.87
CA VAL A 133 -5.52 -4.36 9.61
C VAL A 133 -7.05 -4.40 9.56
N LEU A 134 -7.62 -3.95 8.46
CA LEU A 134 -9.05 -3.95 8.21
C LEU A 134 -9.35 -4.79 6.95
N THR A 135 -10.45 -5.53 7.00
CA THR A 135 -11.11 -6.06 5.81
C THR A 135 -11.97 -4.96 5.16
N LYS A 136 -12.45 -5.18 3.93
CA LYS A 136 -13.39 -4.28 3.27
C LYS A 136 -14.64 -4.01 4.13
N ARG A 137 -15.19 -5.05 4.74
CA ARG A 137 -16.31 -4.92 5.67
C ARG A 137 -15.99 -4.01 6.86
N LEU A 138 -14.86 -4.21 7.52
CA LEU A 138 -14.45 -3.39 8.67
C LEU A 138 -14.15 -1.94 8.27
N LEU A 139 -13.61 -1.72 7.07
CA LEU A 139 -13.44 -0.37 6.52
C LEU A 139 -14.80 0.32 6.34
N LEU A 140 -15.76 -0.35 5.70
CA LEU A 140 -17.10 0.20 5.47
C LEU A 140 -17.82 0.51 6.78
N GLU A 141 -17.73 -0.36 7.79
CA GLU A 141 -18.27 -0.11 9.14
C GLU A 141 -17.67 1.16 9.76
N ARG A 142 -16.36 1.41 9.57
CA ARG A 142 -15.71 2.65 10.07
C ARG A 142 -16.14 3.89 9.32
N ILE A 143 -16.33 3.80 8.01
CA ILE A 143 -16.87 4.90 7.19
C ILE A 143 -18.30 5.22 7.61
N GLU A 144 -19.12 4.19 7.82
CA GLU A 144 -20.51 4.37 8.29
C GLU A 144 -20.56 5.07 9.67
N ALA A 145 -19.64 4.74 10.55
CA ALA A 145 -19.51 5.42 11.86
C ALA A 145 -19.11 6.92 11.74
N CYS A 146 -18.69 7.36 10.54
CA CYS A 146 -18.44 8.76 10.17
C CYS A 146 -19.59 9.33 9.31
N ASP A 147 -20.82 9.00 9.62
CA ASP A 147 -22.05 9.40 8.88
C ASP A 147 -22.04 8.96 7.40
N GLY A 148 -21.36 7.84 7.08
CA GLY A 148 -21.21 7.32 5.72
C GLY A 148 -20.31 8.18 4.81
N SER A 149 -19.59 9.14 5.39
CA SER A 149 -18.70 10.05 4.67
C SER A 149 -17.25 9.52 4.66
N VAL A 150 -16.77 9.15 3.49
CA VAL A 150 -15.35 8.76 3.29
C VAL A 150 -14.41 9.94 3.57
N GLU A 151 -14.83 11.16 3.24
CA GLU A 151 -14.04 12.37 3.52
C GLU A 151 -13.87 12.59 5.04
N ALA A 152 -14.94 12.44 5.81
CA ALA A 152 -14.90 12.54 7.28
C ALA A 152 -14.03 11.44 7.88
N PHE A 153 -14.16 10.19 7.38
CA PHE A 153 -13.32 9.07 7.80
C PHE A 153 -11.83 9.32 7.49
N LEU A 154 -11.51 9.75 6.26
CA LEU A 154 -10.13 10.06 5.88
C LEU A 154 -9.57 11.21 6.71
N LYS A 155 -10.32 12.28 6.92
CA LYS A 155 -9.90 13.40 7.76
C LYS A 155 -9.56 12.95 9.18
N ALA A 156 -10.41 12.14 9.80
CA ALA A 156 -10.16 11.61 11.14
C ALA A 156 -8.96 10.64 11.17
N SER A 157 -8.71 9.91 10.08
CA SER A 157 -7.57 8.98 9.94
C SER A 157 -6.27 9.73 9.66
N LEU A 158 -6.30 10.77 8.81
CA LEU A 158 -5.13 11.56 8.39
C LEU A 158 -4.58 12.47 9.51
N ASP A 159 -5.31 12.68 10.59
CA ASP A 159 -4.76 13.28 11.81
C ASP A 159 -3.64 12.42 12.44
N ARG A 160 -3.54 11.13 12.06
CA ARG A 160 -2.62 10.16 12.63
C ARG A 160 -1.68 9.48 11.63
N CYS A 161 -1.97 9.58 10.35
CA CYS A 161 -1.20 8.93 9.28
C CYS A 161 -1.28 9.74 7.97
N ALA A 162 -0.30 9.52 7.07
CA ALA A 162 -0.25 10.25 5.80
C ALA A 162 -1.35 9.80 4.81
N TYR A 163 -1.76 8.53 4.86
CA TYR A 163 -2.79 7.94 4.01
C TYR A 163 -3.29 6.62 4.58
N VAL A 164 -4.43 6.15 4.11
CA VAL A 164 -4.90 4.77 4.35
C VAL A 164 -4.30 3.88 3.27
N GLU A 165 -3.37 3.02 3.67
CA GLU A 165 -2.75 2.06 2.75
C GLU A 165 -3.72 0.94 2.41
N VAL A 166 -3.75 0.55 1.14
CA VAL A 166 -4.53 -0.57 0.64
C VAL A 166 -3.58 -1.63 0.12
N GLN A 167 -3.73 -2.83 0.59
CA GLN A 167 -2.97 -3.99 0.12
C GLN A 167 -3.85 -4.82 -0.80
N LEU A 168 -3.49 -4.86 -2.08
CA LEU A 168 -4.12 -5.72 -3.07
C LEU A 168 -3.33 -7.02 -3.20
N TRP A 169 -3.95 -8.15 -2.85
CA TRP A 169 -3.29 -9.45 -2.70
C TRP A 169 -3.40 -10.36 -3.92
N ASP A 170 -3.98 -9.86 -4.99
CA ASP A 170 -3.99 -10.50 -6.30
C ASP A 170 -3.94 -9.43 -7.39
N ARG A 171 -3.60 -9.81 -8.61
CA ARG A 171 -3.67 -8.90 -9.76
C ARG A 171 -5.09 -8.92 -10.33
N ILE A 172 -5.69 -7.75 -10.48
CA ILE A 172 -7.00 -7.55 -11.08
C ILE A 172 -6.88 -7.53 -12.61
#